data_b5550344a02878c40fa63f6be8399976
#
_entry.id   b5550344a02878c40fa63f6be8399976
#
_cell.length_a   1.000
_cell.length_b   1.000
_cell.length_c   1.000
_cell.angle_alpha   90.00
_cell.angle_beta   90.00
_cell.angle_gamma   90.00
#
_symmetry.space_group_name_H-M   'P 1'
#
loop_
_entity.id
_entity.type
_entity.pdbx_description
1 polymer ?
#
loop_
_entity_poly.entity_id
_entity_poly.type
_entity_poly.pdbx_seq_one_letter_code
_entity_poly.pdbx_strand_id
1 'polypeptide(L)'
;MRFNYYSLGEDLLDKISPNKETIYILDSFSDKNILESQYKKEIFEKNPLFLTWSEFKEKIFLTDKFMLKEEKRTLLLYKAIPQELKEKLNMRTYYDFIDYGENLLKFFKELKAYKVEDLGKLEKWQQESYEIIKIINKKFYELLDEYNYIVPEFLEDMKYFNTHFFEGYKNIKFINLFNFNEIEKDMLKELDKSFNLNFILKMDKSSFDENSLDFLGLNLDNKLDFDVEIFEVKDKFETMINLVENISKDSEYKIYSCDFDNNNINNFVSENFIYKKENPKFEESKLYKFLELIGQILEAKEVINGRKVYKIQKFFLALESQEFCKYFKISDFLVKKLEELFLKDEYKYINSEIIESHYRKPDNTLGIQELFNFLDSFYKLKSLKEFTNFLSNSFNYKFFNEEKYSNLFDKYFEAL
;
A
#
# COMPACT_ATOMS: atom_id res chain seq x y z
N MET A 1 -15.57 -27.63 1.44
CA MET A 1 -15.27 -26.55 2.41
C MET A 1 -15.58 -27.00 3.82
N ARG A 2 -14.83 -26.54 4.85
CA ARG A 2 -15.08 -26.82 6.29
C ARG A 2 -15.14 -25.48 7.03
N PHE A 3 -15.98 -25.38 8.06
CA PHE A 3 -16.19 -24.17 8.83
C PHE A 3 -15.98 -24.46 10.32
N ASN A 4 -15.19 -23.61 10.98
CA ASN A 4 -14.94 -23.65 12.42
C ASN A 4 -15.30 -22.29 13.01
N TYR A 5 -16.14 -22.30 14.02
CA TYR A 5 -16.67 -21.10 14.67
C TYR A 5 -16.05 -20.95 16.05
N TYR A 6 -15.68 -19.72 16.38
CA TYR A 6 -15.08 -19.35 17.66
C TYR A 6 -15.83 -18.16 18.26
N SER A 7 -15.84 -18.07 19.57
CA SER A 7 -16.51 -16.97 20.26
C SER A 7 -15.80 -15.64 20.01
N LEU A 8 -16.55 -14.53 20.14
CA LEU A 8 -16.00 -13.18 19.95
C LEU A 8 -14.87 -12.82 20.93
N GLY A 9 -14.86 -13.45 22.13
CA GLY A 9 -13.83 -13.23 23.14
C GLY A 9 -12.52 -14.00 22.92
N GLU A 10 -12.48 -14.97 21.99
CA GLU A 10 -11.28 -15.76 21.77
C GLU A 10 -10.30 -15.07 20.80
N ASP A 11 -8.99 -15.19 21.05
CA ASP A 11 -7.98 -14.82 20.08
C ASP A 11 -7.80 -15.96 19.07
N LEU A 12 -8.12 -15.67 17.79
CA LEU A 12 -8.01 -16.67 16.73
C LEU A 12 -6.57 -17.00 16.39
N LEU A 13 -5.64 -16.04 16.53
CA LEU A 13 -4.24 -16.25 16.14
C LEU A 13 -3.57 -17.27 17.07
N ASP A 14 -3.92 -17.26 18.34
CA ASP A 14 -3.42 -18.24 19.33
C ASP A 14 -3.89 -19.67 19.07
N LYS A 15 -4.99 -19.85 18.32
CA LYS A 15 -5.54 -21.16 17.96
C LYS A 15 -4.96 -21.73 16.66
N ILE A 16 -4.14 -20.96 15.96
CA ILE A 16 -3.59 -21.35 14.66
C ILE A 16 -2.18 -21.87 14.84
N SER A 17 -1.99 -23.15 14.57
CA SER A 17 -0.66 -23.75 14.46
C SER A 17 -0.28 -23.82 12.96
N PRO A 18 0.70 -23.05 12.50
CA PRO A 18 1.11 -23.06 11.09
C PRO A 18 1.63 -24.43 10.64
N ASN A 19 1.18 -24.87 9.46
CA ASN A 19 1.56 -26.14 8.83
C ASN A 19 2.14 -25.90 7.44
N LYS A 20 3.20 -26.65 7.09
CA LYS A 20 4.02 -26.49 5.87
C LYS A 20 3.25 -26.60 4.55
N GLU A 21 2.17 -27.38 4.47
CA GLU A 21 1.39 -27.57 3.24
C GLU A 21 0.14 -26.68 3.20
N THR A 22 0.12 -25.61 3.97
CA THR A 22 -1.07 -24.78 4.17
C THR A 22 -0.79 -23.32 3.78
N ILE A 23 -1.75 -22.73 3.06
CA ILE A 23 -1.84 -21.29 2.81
C ILE A 23 -2.79 -20.69 3.85
N TYR A 24 -2.36 -19.63 4.50
CA TYR A 24 -3.15 -18.87 5.47
C TYR A 24 -3.51 -17.53 4.86
N ILE A 25 -4.80 -17.25 4.78
CA ILE A 25 -5.33 -16.02 4.20
C ILE A 25 -6.01 -15.22 5.30
N LEU A 26 -5.57 -13.99 5.48
CA LEU A 26 -5.96 -13.09 6.55
C LEU A 26 -6.55 -11.80 5.98
N ASP A 27 -7.38 -11.15 6.76
CA ASP A 27 -7.95 -9.86 6.39
C ASP A 27 -6.94 -8.72 6.53
N SER A 28 -6.11 -8.76 7.57
CA SER A 28 -5.17 -7.68 7.89
C SER A 28 -3.71 -8.06 7.70
N PHE A 29 -2.91 -7.06 7.31
CA PHE A 29 -1.45 -7.17 7.25
C PHE A 29 -0.81 -7.36 8.64
N SER A 30 -1.43 -6.79 9.69
CA SER A 30 -0.99 -6.95 11.07
C SER A 30 -1.05 -8.42 11.52
N ASP A 31 -2.20 -9.08 11.30
CA ASP A 31 -2.39 -10.47 11.68
C ASP A 31 -1.47 -11.41 10.90
N LYS A 32 -1.26 -11.11 9.61
CA LYS A 32 -0.28 -11.81 8.77
C LYS A 32 1.11 -11.76 9.40
N ASN A 33 1.59 -10.57 9.79
CA ASN A 33 2.91 -10.39 10.39
C ASN A 33 3.04 -11.11 11.74
N ILE A 34 1.98 -11.12 12.55
CA ILE A 34 1.95 -11.84 13.82
C ILE A 34 2.17 -13.35 13.56
N LEU A 35 1.40 -13.95 12.67
CA LEU A 35 1.54 -15.38 12.35
C LEU A 35 2.89 -15.71 11.70
N GLU A 36 3.39 -14.84 10.81
CA GLU A 36 4.73 -15.03 10.22
C GLU A 36 5.83 -15.00 11.27
N SER A 37 5.74 -14.11 12.25
CA SER A 37 6.72 -14.00 13.34
C SER A 37 6.72 -15.20 14.28
N GLN A 38 5.59 -15.85 14.46
CA GLN A 38 5.46 -17.06 15.28
C GLN A 38 6.05 -18.31 14.60
N TYR A 39 6.23 -18.26 13.27
CA TYR A 39 6.72 -19.39 12.52
C TYR A 39 8.22 -19.26 12.18
N LYS A 40 9.02 -20.22 12.66
CA LYS A 40 10.45 -20.28 12.29
C LYS A 40 10.60 -20.88 10.90
N LYS A 41 10.95 -20.05 9.92
CA LYS A 41 11.18 -20.48 8.53
C LYS A 41 12.36 -21.46 8.45
N GLU A 42 12.15 -22.56 7.77
CA GLU A 42 13.21 -23.52 7.46
C GLU A 42 13.75 -23.29 6.06
N ILE A 43 15.08 -23.20 5.91
CA ILE A 43 15.72 -22.74 4.65
C ILE A 43 15.55 -23.75 3.52
N PHE A 44 15.50 -25.05 3.84
CA PHE A 44 15.48 -26.12 2.84
C PHE A 44 14.14 -26.85 2.71
N GLU A 45 13.12 -26.41 3.44
CA GLU A 45 11.81 -27.03 3.43
C GLU A 45 10.74 -26.07 2.96
N LYS A 46 9.62 -26.63 2.51
CA LYS A 46 8.45 -25.85 2.15
C LYS A 46 7.86 -25.22 3.40
N ASN A 47 7.75 -23.91 3.41
CA ASN A 47 7.16 -23.15 4.49
C ASN A 47 5.66 -22.90 4.25
N PRO A 48 4.84 -22.70 5.29
CA PRO A 48 3.50 -22.20 5.14
C PRO A 48 3.53 -20.85 4.41
N LEU A 49 2.50 -20.56 3.66
CA LEU A 49 2.36 -19.30 2.95
C LEU A 49 1.31 -18.44 3.67
N PHE A 50 1.70 -17.22 4.04
CA PHE A 50 0.81 -16.26 4.66
C PHE A 50 0.53 -15.13 3.67
N LEU A 51 -0.75 -14.87 3.40
CA LEU A 51 -1.19 -13.84 2.45
C LEU A 51 -2.33 -13.04 3.07
N THR A 52 -2.38 -11.77 2.75
CA THR A 52 -3.62 -11.02 2.91
C THR A 52 -4.62 -11.41 1.82
N TRP A 53 -5.91 -11.09 2.03
CA TRP A 53 -6.94 -11.35 1.04
C TRP A 53 -6.63 -10.68 -0.32
N SER A 54 -6.11 -9.46 -0.30
CA SER A 54 -5.69 -8.75 -1.52
C SER A 54 -4.52 -9.43 -2.23
N GLU A 55 -3.46 -9.79 -1.50
CA GLU A 55 -2.30 -10.51 -2.07
C GLU A 55 -2.69 -11.86 -2.66
N PHE A 56 -3.64 -12.57 -2.02
CA PHE A 56 -4.17 -13.82 -2.52
C PHE A 56 -4.88 -13.62 -3.87
N LYS A 57 -5.76 -12.62 -3.97
CA LYS A 57 -6.46 -12.31 -5.22
C LYS A 57 -5.51 -11.91 -6.34
N GLU A 58 -4.48 -11.12 -6.04
CA GLU A 58 -3.44 -10.76 -7.03
C GLU A 58 -2.67 -11.97 -7.59
N LYS A 59 -2.52 -13.04 -6.80
CA LYS A 59 -1.83 -14.25 -7.24
C LYS A 59 -2.72 -15.24 -7.99
N ILE A 60 -4.02 -15.15 -7.79
CA ILE A 60 -4.98 -16.09 -8.38
C ILE A 60 -5.64 -15.54 -9.65
N PHE A 61 -5.74 -14.23 -9.80
CA PHE A 61 -6.22 -13.60 -11.02
C PHE A 61 -5.04 -13.07 -11.83
N LEU A 62 -4.65 -13.85 -12.85
CA LEU A 62 -3.49 -13.54 -13.69
C LEU A 62 -3.90 -13.30 -15.13
N THR A 63 -3.25 -12.35 -15.78
CA THR A 63 -3.48 -12.02 -17.19
C THR A 63 -2.18 -11.65 -17.88
N ASP A 64 -2.10 -11.90 -19.16
CA ASP A 64 -1.03 -11.45 -20.07
C ASP A 64 -1.33 -10.10 -20.73
N LYS A 65 -2.53 -9.54 -20.49
CA LYS A 65 -2.90 -8.22 -20.97
C LYS A 65 -2.11 -7.12 -20.28
N PHE A 66 -1.87 -6.02 -20.99
CA PHE A 66 -1.23 -4.84 -20.41
C PHE A 66 -2.16 -4.13 -19.44
N MET A 67 -1.71 -3.97 -18.18
CA MET A 67 -2.50 -3.31 -17.15
C MET A 67 -2.36 -1.79 -17.23
N LEU A 68 -3.48 -1.12 -17.49
CA LEU A 68 -3.57 0.33 -17.39
C LEU A 68 -3.75 0.72 -15.93
N LYS A 69 -2.93 1.67 -15.46
CA LYS A 69 -2.96 2.20 -14.11
C LYS A 69 -3.16 3.71 -14.13
N GLU A 70 -3.54 4.25 -12.98
CA GLU A 70 -3.66 5.69 -12.76
C GLU A 70 -4.57 6.39 -13.80
N GLU A 71 -4.23 7.58 -14.22
CA GLU A 71 -5.02 8.40 -15.13
C GLU A 71 -5.23 7.79 -16.54
N LYS A 72 -4.38 6.84 -16.95
CA LYS A 72 -4.52 6.18 -18.25
C LYS A 72 -5.84 5.41 -18.37
N ARG A 73 -6.36 4.88 -17.25
CA ARG A 73 -7.65 4.17 -17.18
C ARG A 73 -8.81 5.11 -17.53
N THR A 74 -8.88 6.25 -16.83
CA THR A 74 -9.94 7.24 -17.01
C THR A 74 -9.84 7.94 -18.34
N LEU A 75 -8.61 8.15 -18.86
CA LEU A 75 -8.41 8.70 -20.19
C LEU A 75 -8.93 7.76 -21.29
N LEU A 76 -8.67 6.47 -21.19
CA LEU A 76 -9.21 5.50 -22.15
C LEU A 76 -10.74 5.39 -22.02
N LEU A 77 -11.25 5.43 -20.79
CA LEU A 77 -12.70 5.46 -20.54
C LEU A 77 -13.34 6.70 -21.17
N TYR A 78 -12.73 7.89 -21.05
CA TYR A 78 -13.20 9.10 -21.71
C TYR A 78 -13.21 8.95 -23.24
N LYS A 79 -12.22 8.30 -23.83
CA LYS A 79 -12.19 8.00 -25.27
C LYS A 79 -13.33 7.07 -25.69
N ALA A 80 -13.72 6.15 -24.82
CA ALA A 80 -14.83 5.21 -25.06
C ALA A 80 -16.20 5.88 -25.14
N ILE A 81 -16.36 7.08 -24.56
CA ILE A 81 -17.65 7.79 -24.56
C ILE A 81 -17.93 8.33 -25.99
N PRO A 82 -19.06 7.94 -26.61
CA PRO A 82 -19.50 8.48 -27.89
C PRO A 82 -19.64 10.01 -27.84
N GLN A 83 -19.33 10.68 -28.95
CA GLN A 83 -19.36 12.15 -29.02
C GLN A 83 -20.73 12.72 -28.66
N GLU A 84 -21.81 12.10 -29.13
CA GLU A 84 -23.18 12.51 -28.82
C GLU A 84 -23.48 12.47 -27.31
N LEU A 85 -22.93 11.46 -26.60
CA LEU A 85 -23.08 11.36 -25.14
C LEU A 85 -22.21 12.39 -24.40
N LYS A 86 -21.02 12.73 -24.92
CA LYS A 86 -20.20 13.81 -24.34
C LYS A 86 -20.95 15.15 -24.40
N GLU A 87 -21.58 15.44 -25.51
CA GLU A 87 -22.40 16.65 -25.70
C GLU A 87 -23.61 16.66 -24.76
N LYS A 88 -24.36 15.53 -24.69
CA LYS A 88 -25.51 15.37 -23.80
C LYS A 88 -25.14 15.54 -22.33
N LEU A 89 -23.97 15.04 -21.91
CA LEU A 89 -23.47 15.11 -20.53
C LEU A 89 -22.65 16.40 -20.27
N ASN A 90 -22.56 17.29 -21.25
CA ASN A 90 -21.76 18.53 -21.18
C ASN A 90 -20.28 18.31 -20.83
N MET A 91 -19.70 17.20 -21.27
CA MET A 91 -18.29 16.84 -21.08
C MET A 91 -17.46 17.28 -22.28
N ARG A 92 -17.00 18.52 -22.27
CA ARG A 92 -16.25 19.11 -23.41
C ARG A 92 -14.80 18.68 -23.45
N THR A 93 -14.22 18.48 -22.29
CA THR A 93 -12.80 18.12 -22.10
C THR A 93 -12.64 16.91 -21.19
N TYR A 94 -11.47 16.30 -21.21
CA TYR A 94 -11.14 15.24 -20.27
C TYR A 94 -11.19 15.72 -18.80
N TYR A 95 -10.87 16.97 -18.54
CA TYR A 95 -10.93 17.55 -17.17
C TYR A 95 -12.34 17.53 -16.59
N ASP A 96 -13.37 17.72 -17.42
CA ASP A 96 -14.77 17.66 -16.99
C ASP A 96 -15.19 16.23 -16.58
N PHE A 97 -14.39 15.24 -16.94
CA PHE A 97 -14.70 13.81 -16.78
C PHE A 97 -13.90 13.12 -15.65
N ILE A 98 -12.79 13.67 -15.20
CA ILE A 98 -11.84 12.95 -14.30
C ILE A 98 -12.55 12.35 -13.07
N ASP A 99 -13.29 13.17 -12.33
CA ASP A 99 -13.99 12.74 -11.12
C ASP A 99 -15.10 11.71 -11.41
N TYR A 100 -15.81 11.88 -12.53
CA TYR A 100 -16.81 10.93 -12.98
C TYR A 100 -16.17 9.61 -13.42
N GLY A 101 -15.01 9.66 -14.06
CA GLY A 101 -14.31 8.49 -14.57
C GLY A 101 -13.96 7.48 -13.48
N GLU A 102 -13.41 7.94 -12.38
CA GLU A 102 -13.08 7.07 -11.24
C GLU A 102 -14.34 6.46 -10.60
N ASN A 103 -15.41 7.23 -10.47
CA ASN A 103 -16.67 6.74 -9.95
C ASN A 103 -17.32 5.70 -10.88
N LEU A 104 -17.23 5.92 -12.20
CA LEU A 104 -17.73 4.94 -13.18
C LEU A 104 -16.93 3.64 -13.13
N LEU A 105 -15.60 3.69 -13.02
CA LEU A 105 -14.78 2.48 -12.89
C LEU A 105 -15.12 1.68 -11.64
N LYS A 106 -15.32 2.34 -10.50
CA LYS A 106 -15.78 1.71 -9.27
C LYS A 106 -17.14 1.05 -9.46
N PHE A 107 -18.07 1.77 -10.07
CA PHE A 107 -19.40 1.25 -10.33
C PHE A 107 -19.40 0.04 -11.28
N PHE A 108 -18.59 0.06 -12.33
CA PHE A 108 -18.40 -1.08 -13.21
C PHE A 108 -17.80 -2.29 -12.48
N LYS A 109 -16.84 -2.04 -11.58
CA LYS A 109 -16.29 -3.09 -10.72
C LYS A 109 -17.38 -3.73 -9.87
N GLU A 110 -18.24 -2.94 -9.22
CA GLU A 110 -19.31 -3.43 -8.38
C GLU A 110 -20.34 -4.23 -9.18
N LEU A 111 -20.83 -3.69 -10.31
CA LEU A 111 -21.77 -4.41 -11.18
C LEU A 111 -21.22 -5.79 -11.58
N LYS A 112 -19.93 -5.85 -11.90
CA LYS A 112 -19.25 -7.09 -12.26
C LYS A 112 -19.09 -8.01 -11.06
N ALA A 113 -18.62 -7.50 -9.94
CA ALA A 113 -18.34 -8.28 -8.72
C ALA A 113 -19.59 -8.99 -8.19
N TYR A 114 -20.75 -8.33 -8.27
CA TYR A 114 -22.04 -8.88 -7.85
C TYR A 114 -22.87 -9.46 -9.00
N LYS A 115 -22.33 -9.52 -10.22
CA LYS A 115 -23.00 -10.03 -11.44
C LYS A 115 -24.36 -9.39 -11.67
N VAL A 116 -24.44 -8.08 -11.44
CA VAL A 116 -25.68 -7.33 -11.58
C VAL A 116 -25.95 -7.04 -13.06
N GLU A 117 -26.94 -7.68 -13.63
CA GLU A 117 -27.41 -7.43 -15.00
C GLU A 117 -28.52 -6.39 -15.05
N ASP A 118 -29.36 -6.35 -14.01
CA ASP A 118 -30.50 -5.44 -13.88
C ASP A 118 -30.55 -4.84 -12.47
N LEU A 119 -30.73 -3.54 -12.37
CA LEU A 119 -30.86 -2.82 -11.09
C LEU A 119 -32.30 -2.81 -10.53
N GLY A 120 -33.24 -3.54 -11.18
CA GLY A 120 -34.62 -3.64 -10.74
C GLY A 120 -35.46 -2.39 -11.03
N LYS A 121 -36.37 -2.02 -10.11
CA LYS A 121 -37.24 -0.87 -10.30
C LYS A 121 -36.47 0.45 -10.09
N LEU A 122 -36.16 1.12 -11.18
CA LEU A 122 -35.58 2.44 -11.20
C LEU A 122 -36.59 3.51 -11.58
N GLU A 123 -36.43 4.71 -11.05
CA GLU A 123 -37.10 5.90 -11.56
C GLU A 123 -36.69 6.19 -13.01
N LYS A 124 -37.56 6.82 -13.80
CA LYS A 124 -37.30 7.05 -15.23
C LYS A 124 -35.92 7.70 -15.51
N TRP A 125 -35.54 8.72 -14.75
CA TRP A 125 -34.27 9.39 -14.93
C TRP A 125 -33.05 8.52 -14.55
N GLN A 126 -33.22 7.63 -13.54
CA GLN A 126 -32.21 6.64 -13.16
C GLN A 126 -32.04 5.60 -14.27
N GLN A 127 -33.10 5.14 -14.83
CA GLN A 127 -33.11 4.18 -15.94
C GLN A 127 -32.38 4.76 -17.17
N GLU A 128 -32.70 6.02 -17.55
CA GLU A 128 -32.04 6.71 -18.65
C GLU A 128 -30.54 6.86 -18.39
N SER A 129 -30.15 7.20 -17.17
CA SER A 129 -28.74 7.30 -16.76
C SER A 129 -28.04 5.94 -16.80
N TYR A 130 -28.71 4.89 -16.34
CA TYR A 130 -28.15 3.53 -16.34
C TYR A 130 -27.94 2.99 -17.76
N GLU A 131 -28.84 3.27 -18.70
CA GLU A 131 -28.66 2.89 -20.11
C GLU A 131 -27.45 3.61 -20.74
N ILE A 132 -27.21 4.89 -20.40
CA ILE A 132 -26.00 5.60 -20.82
C ILE A 132 -24.76 4.92 -20.27
N ILE A 133 -24.75 4.58 -18.98
CA ILE A 133 -23.65 3.90 -18.30
C ILE A 133 -23.36 2.55 -18.95
N LYS A 134 -24.37 1.77 -19.30
CA LYS A 134 -24.20 0.49 -20.03
C LYS A 134 -23.53 0.68 -21.39
N ILE A 135 -23.94 1.70 -22.15
CA ILE A 135 -23.32 2.02 -23.45
C ILE A 135 -21.83 2.34 -23.26
N ILE A 136 -21.51 3.19 -22.29
CA ILE A 136 -20.12 3.56 -21.99
C ILE A 136 -19.30 2.34 -21.56
N ASN A 137 -19.84 1.51 -20.68
CA ASN A 137 -19.19 0.30 -20.21
C ASN A 137 -18.87 -0.66 -21.36
N LYS A 138 -19.85 -0.92 -22.24
CA LYS A 138 -19.68 -1.76 -23.41
C LYS A 138 -18.58 -1.24 -24.34
N LYS A 139 -18.61 0.06 -24.65
CA LYS A 139 -17.59 0.70 -25.50
C LYS A 139 -16.20 0.67 -24.86
N PHE A 140 -16.12 0.81 -23.55
CA PHE A 140 -14.88 0.73 -22.83
C PHE A 140 -14.27 -0.69 -22.91
N TYR A 141 -15.08 -1.73 -22.73
CA TYR A 141 -14.66 -3.11 -22.91
C TYR A 141 -14.17 -3.39 -24.34
N GLU A 142 -14.87 -2.89 -25.36
CA GLU A 142 -14.48 -3.02 -26.76
C GLU A 142 -13.08 -2.41 -27.00
N LEU A 143 -12.80 -1.22 -26.45
CA LEU A 143 -11.48 -0.57 -26.56
C LEU A 143 -10.40 -1.30 -25.77
N LEU A 144 -10.71 -1.79 -24.57
CA LEU A 144 -9.75 -2.57 -23.78
C LEU A 144 -9.32 -3.83 -24.54
N ASP A 145 -10.26 -4.52 -25.19
CA ASP A 145 -9.96 -5.72 -25.95
C ASP A 145 -9.21 -5.40 -27.25
N GLU A 146 -9.59 -4.34 -27.97
CA GLU A 146 -8.89 -3.88 -29.18
C GLU A 146 -7.40 -3.62 -28.95
N TYR A 147 -7.07 -2.98 -27.82
CA TYR A 147 -5.67 -2.63 -27.48
C TYR A 147 -4.97 -3.68 -26.61
N ASN A 148 -5.59 -4.81 -26.34
CA ASN A 148 -5.09 -5.83 -25.41
C ASN A 148 -4.76 -5.25 -24.02
N TYR A 149 -5.60 -4.36 -23.52
CA TYR A 149 -5.49 -3.74 -22.21
C TYR A 149 -6.45 -4.34 -21.19
N ILE A 150 -6.12 -4.14 -19.92
CA ILE A 150 -7.00 -4.41 -18.77
C ILE A 150 -6.84 -3.31 -17.73
N VAL A 151 -7.85 -3.08 -16.93
CA VAL A 151 -7.80 -2.19 -15.76
C VAL A 151 -7.91 -3.03 -14.48
N PRO A 152 -7.33 -2.57 -13.35
CA PRO A 152 -7.37 -3.32 -12.08
C PRO A 152 -8.79 -3.71 -11.66
N GLU A 153 -9.77 -2.85 -11.92
CA GLU A 153 -11.18 -3.06 -11.60
C GLU A 153 -11.79 -4.29 -12.30
N PHE A 154 -11.19 -4.74 -13.41
CA PHE A 154 -11.68 -5.87 -14.22
C PHE A 154 -10.81 -7.11 -14.12
N LEU A 155 -9.74 -7.07 -13.32
CA LEU A 155 -8.84 -8.21 -13.16
C LEU A 155 -9.53 -9.38 -12.44
N GLU A 156 -10.36 -9.09 -11.43
CA GLU A 156 -11.13 -10.10 -10.73
C GLU A 156 -12.23 -10.65 -11.66
N ASP A 157 -11.93 -11.74 -12.37
CA ASP A 157 -12.80 -12.40 -13.34
C ASP A 157 -12.36 -13.86 -13.45
N MET A 158 -13.32 -14.79 -13.44
CA MET A 158 -13.04 -16.23 -13.53
C MET A 158 -12.27 -16.65 -14.79
N LYS A 159 -12.31 -15.85 -15.87
CA LYS A 159 -11.47 -16.09 -17.07
C LYS A 159 -9.97 -15.92 -16.83
N TYR A 160 -9.59 -15.20 -15.78
CA TYR A 160 -8.19 -14.97 -15.37
C TYR A 160 -7.80 -15.83 -14.15
N PHE A 161 -8.70 -16.71 -13.71
CA PHE A 161 -8.47 -17.58 -12.57
C PHE A 161 -7.35 -18.58 -12.86
N ASN A 162 -6.35 -18.64 -11.98
CA ASN A 162 -5.19 -19.48 -12.12
C ASN A 162 -4.66 -19.90 -10.74
N THR A 163 -4.49 -21.20 -10.54
CA THR A 163 -4.01 -21.77 -9.27
C THR A 163 -2.56 -22.22 -9.32
N HIS A 164 -1.86 -22.04 -10.42
CA HIS A 164 -0.50 -22.54 -10.62
C HIS A 164 0.49 -22.08 -9.53
N PHE A 165 0.35 -20.84 -9.05
CA PHE A 165 1.17 -20.31 -7.95
C PHE A 165 1.05 -21.15 -6.66
N PHE A 166 -0.07 -21.82 -6.45
CA PHE A 166 -0.38 -22.57 -5.24
C PHE A 166 -0.11 -24.06 -5.36
N GLU A 167 0.48 -24.51 -6.47
CA GLU A 167 0.85 -25.91 -6.65
C GLU A 167 1.75 -26.42 -5.51
N GLY A 168 1.40 -27.61 -5.04
CA GLY A 168 2.08 -28.28 -3.92
C GLY A 168 1.59 -27.86 -2.53
N TYR A 169 0.64 -26.90 -2.39
CA TYR A 169 -0.16 -26.76 -1.17
C TYR A 169 -1.40 -27.63 -1.27
N LYS A 170 -1.87 -28.13 -0.12
CA LYS A 170 -3.06 -28.99 -0.04
C LYS A 170 -4.23 -28.30 0.61
N ASN A 171 -3.93 -27.38 1.53
CA ASN A 171 -4.91 -26.74 2.39
C ASN A 171 -4.85 -25.21 2.24
N ILE A 172 -6.02 -24.60 2.25
CA ILE A 172 -6.16 -23.14 2.33
C ILE A 172 -7.03 -22.83 3.56
N LYS A 173 -6.54 -22.00 4.46
CA LYS A 173 -7.26 -21.55 5.64
C LYS A 173 -7.58 -20.07 5.52
N PHE A 174 -8.85 -19.74 5.56
CA PHE A 174 -9.37 -18.37 5.57
C PHE A 174 -9.65 -17.98 7.03
N ILE A 175 -8.98 -16.94 7.51
CA ILE A 175 -9.04 -16.51 8.89
C ILE A 175 -9.86 -15.24 9.00
N ASN A 176 -11.03 -15.35 9.63
CA ASN A 176 -12.01 -14.29 9.85
C ASN A 176 -12.45 -13.56 8.57
N LEU A 177 -12.45 -14.27 7.42
CA LEU A 177 -12.96 -13.79 6.15
C LEU A 177 -14.35 -14.38 5.91
N PHE A 178 -15.35 -13.53 5.76
CA PHE A 178 -16.76 -13.96 5.70
C PHE A 178 -17.65 -13.08 4.81
N ASN A 179 -17.11 -12.05 4.19
CA ASN A 179 -17.85 -11.19 3.27
C ASN A 179 -17.31 -11.36 1.86
N PHE A 180 -18.04 -12.06 1.00
CA PHE A 180 -17.62 -12.42 -0.35
C PHE A 180 -18.61 -11.90 -1.38
N ASN A 181 -18.10 -11.30 -2.44
CA ASN A 181 -18.89 -10.99 -3.62
C ASN A 181 -19.12 -12.24 -4.50
N GLU A 182 -19.96 -12.15 -5.52
CA GLU A 182 -20.34 -13.32 -6.33
C GLU A 182 -19.19 -13.92 -7.14
N ILE A 183 -18.21 -13.12 -7.56
CA ILE A 183 -17.00 -13.64 -8.23
C ILE A 183 -16.11 -14.39 -7.22
N GLU A 184 -15.96 -13.84 -6.03
CA GLU A 184 -15.19 -14.46 -4.95
C GLU A 184 -15.83 -15.77 -4.50
N LYS A 185 -17.16 -15.84 -4.42
CA LYS A 185 -17.87 -17.11 -4.15
C LYS A 185 -17.62 -18.15 -5.25
N ASP A 186 -17.63 -17.76 -6.51
CA ASP A 186 -17.31 -18.68 -7.61
C ASP A 186 -15.84 -19.15 -7.54
N MET A 187 -14.93 -18.24 -7.24
CA MET A 187 -13.53 -18.55 -7.02
C MET A 187 -13.35 -19.56 -5.89
N LEU A 188 -14.03 -19.37 -4.75
CA LEU A 188 -13.97 -20.30 -3.63
C LEU A 188 -14.52 -21.68 -3.99
N LYS A 189 -15.63 -21.74 -4.74
CA LYS A 189 -16.18 -23.00 -5.25
C LYS A 189 -15.22 -23.73 -6.20
N GLU A 190 -14.49 -22.98 -7.02
CA GLU A 190 -13.51 -23.57 -7.93
C GLU A 190 -12.28 -24.07 -7.16
N LEU A 191 -11.80 -23.30 -6.18
CA LEU A 191 -10.71 -23.70 -5.28
C LEU A 191 -11.02 -24.97 -4.50
N ASP A 192 -12.26 -25.14 -4.03
CA ASP A 192 -12.69 -26.31 -3.25
C ASP A 192 -12.59 -27.65 -4.03
N LYS A 193 -12.50 -27.58 -5.37
CA LYS A 193 -12.25 -28.76 -6.22
C LYS A 193 -10.80 -29.26 -6.13
N SER A 194 -9.85 -28.37 -5.83
CA SER A 194 -8.42 -28.66 -5.85
C SER A 194 -7.73 -28.61 -4.50
N PHE A 195 -8.32 -27.91 -3.53
CA PHE A 195 -7.75 -27.65 -2.21
C PHE A 195 -8.76 -27.98 -1.11
N ASN A 196 -8.27 -28.35 0.05
CA ASN A 196 -9.09 -28.46 1.26
C ASN A 196 -9.29 -27.04 1.85
N LEU A 197 -10.45 -26.44 1.64
CA LEU A 197 -10.76 -25.12 2.17
C LEU A 197 -11.26 -25.23 3.61
N ASN A 198 -10.70 -24.40 4.50
CA ASN A 198 -11.10 -24.33 5.90
C ASN A 198 -11.27 -22.86 6.31
N PHE A 199 -12.47 -22.52 6.76
CA PHE A 199 -12.83 -21.20 7.27
C PHE A 199 -12.78 -21.23 8.80
N ILE A 200 -12.07 -20.26 9.37
CA ILE A 200 -11.92 -20.05 10.81
C ILE A 200 -12.58 -18.70 11.10
N LEU A 201 -13.78 -18.72 11.64
CA LEU A 201 -14.65 -17.55 11.76
C LEU A 201 -14.87 -17.21 13.24
N LYS A 202 -14.75 -15.94 13.57
CA LYS A 202 -15.00 -15.38 14.90
C LYS A 202 -16.42 -14.85 14.98
N MET A 203 -17.39 -15.75 15.01
CA MET A 203 -18.82 -15.45 15.07
C MET A 203 -19.63 -16.68 15.45
N ASP A 204 -20.90 -16.49 15.79
CA ASP A 204 -21.83 -17.60 15.97
C ASP A 204 -22.19 -18.22 14.61
N LYS A 205 -22.41 -19.53 14.62
CA LYS A 205 -22.77 -20.28 13.40
C LYS A 205 -24.01 -19.73 12.70
N SER A 206 -24.98 -19.22 13.46
CA SER A 206 -26.21 -18.62 12.93
C SER A 206 -25.98 -17.32 12.13
N SER A 207 -24.82 -16.73 12.27
CA SER A 207 -24.42 -15.47 11.59
C SER A 207 -23.90 -15.68 10.17
N PHE A 208 -23.71 -16.92 9.73
CA PHE A 208 -23.13 -17.23 8.43
C PHE A 208 -23.83 -18.39 7.74
N ASP A 209 -24.22 -18.24 6.49
CA ASP A 209 -24.75 -19.32 5.67
C ASP A 209 -23.61 -20.02 4.92
N GLU A 210 -23.30 -21.24 5.32
CA GLU A 210 -22.23 -22.07 4.73
C GLU A 210 -22.51 -22.45 3.26
N ASN A 211 -23.77 -22.46 2.81
CA ASN A 211 -24.15 -22.86 1.45
C ASN A 211 -24.01 -21.71 0.45
N SER A 212 -24.51 -20.53 0.83
CA SER A 212 -24.46 -19.34 0.00
C SER A 212 -23.18 -18.53 0.20
N LEU A 213 -22.43 -18.81 1.28
CA LEU A 213 -21.26 -18.04 1.74
C LEU A 213 -21.64 -16.59 2.08
N ASP A 214 -22.83 -16.39 2.65
CA ASP A 214 -23.34 -15.08 3.00
C ASP A 214 -23.25 -14.82 4.50
N PHE A 215 -22.82 -13.61 4.84
CA PHE A 215 -22.93 -13.12 6.19
C PHE A 215 -24.36 -12.64 6.46
N LEU A 216 -25.03 -13.26 7.44
CA LEU A 216 -26.44 -12.99 7.77
C LEU A 216 -26.60 -11.90 8.83
N GLY A 217 -25.51 -11.38 9.39
CA GLY A 217 -25.51 -10.45 10.51
C GLY A 217 -25.11 -11.12 11.81
N LEU A 218 -24.66 -10.32 12.76
CA LEU A 218 -24.30 -10.81 14.10
C LEU A 218 -25.58 -10.99 14.91
N ASN A 219 -25.81 -12.19 15.40
CA ASN A 219 -26.83 -12.42 16.42
C ASN A 219 -26.23 -12.02 17.77
N LEU A 220 -26.59 -10.83 18.25
CA LEU A 220 -26.14 -10.26 19.52
C LEU A 220 -27.06 -10.66 20.70
N ASP A 221 -27.76 -11.79 20.62
CA ASP A 221 -28.61 -12.29 21.71
C ASP A 221 -27.80 -12.65 22.99
N ASN A 222 -26.49 -12.74 22.90
CA ASN A 222 -25.63 -12.77 24.07
C ASN A 222 -25.61 -11.39 24.69
N LYS A 223 -26.31 -11.21 25.81
CA LYS A 223 -26.18 -10.02 26.65
C LYS A 223 -24.70 -9.87 27.02
N LEU A 224 -24.06 -8.92 26.35
CA LEU A 224 -22.76 -8.47 26.78
C LEU A 224 -23.00 -7.79 28.14
N ASP A 225 -22.44 -8.35 29.20
CA ASP A 225 -22.63 -7.89 30.57
C ASP A 225 -21.64 -6.75 30.84
N PHE A 226 -21.80 -5.65 30.05
CA PHE A 226 -21.06 -4.42 30.24
C PHE A 226 -21.92 -3.21 29.90
N ASP A 227 -21.75 -2.14 30.67
CA ASP A 227 -22.40 -0.88 30.42
C ASP A 227 -21.76 -0.17 29.22
N VAL A 228 -22.60 0.25 28.28
CA VAL A 228 -22.17 1.02 27.10
C VAL A 228 -22.73 2.42 27.20
N GLU A 229 -21.86 3.41 27.26
CA GLU A 229 -22.24 4.81 27.09
C GLU A 229 -21.95 5.23 25.64
N ILE A 230 -22.97 5.74 24.95
CA ILE A 230 -22.83 6.22 23.56
C ILE A 230 -22.88 7.75 23.58
N PHE A 231 -21.81 8.36 23.06
CA PHE A 231 -21.71 9.80 22.93
C PHE A 231 -21.83 10.18 21.45
N GLU A 232 -22.82 11.01 21.13
CA GLU A 232 -22.92 11.65 19.83
C GLU A 232 -22.07 12.91 19.83
N VAL A 233 -21.12 13.02 18.89
CA VAL A 233 -20.18 14.13 18.79
C VAL A 233 -20.28 14.78 17.41
N LYS A 234 -20.10 16.10 17.35
CA LYS A 234 -20.24 16.87 16.11
C LYS A 234 -19.03 16.75 15.19
N ASP A 235 -17.86 16.60 15.79
CA ASP A 235 -16.60 16.54 15.03
C ASP A 235 -15.49 15.80 15.82
N LYS A 236 -14.35 15.60 15.16
CA LYS A 236 -13.17 14.93 15.74
C LYS A 236 -12.61 15.68 16.96
N PHE A 237 -12.77 16.99 17.05
CA PHE A 237 -12.27 17.79 18.17
C PHE A 237 -13.10 17.53 19.44
N GLU A 238 -14.42 17.51 19.31
CA GLU A 238 -15.33 17.17 20.42
C GLU A 238 -15.12 15.71 20.88
N THR A 239 -14.85 14.78 19.94
CA THR A 239 -14.44 13.41 20.29
C THR A 239 -13.21 13.39 21.17
N MET A 240 -12.20 14.21 20.87
CA MET A 240 -10.95 14.27 21.64
C MET A 240 -11.15 14.88 23.01
N ILE A 241 -11.98 15.92 23.14
CA ILE A 241 -12.30 16.53 24.44
C ILE A 241 -12.99 15.50 25.34
N ASN A 242 -14.03 14.84 24.84
CA ASN A 242 -14.76 13.80 25.57
C ASN A 242 -13.84 12.63 25.97
N LEU A 243 -12.94 12.24 25.09
CA LEU A 243 -11.94 11.23 25.38
C LEU A 243 -11.04 11.65 26.55
N VAL A 244 -10.49 12.87 26.54
CA VAL A 244 -9.61 13.39 27.59
C VAL A 244 -10.34 13.53 28.92
N GLU A 245 -11.58 14.00 28.92
CA GLU A 245 -12.41 14.11 30.11
C GLU A 245 -12.72 12.76 30.76
N ASN A 246 -12.94 11.72 29.95
CA ASN A 246 -13.20 10.38 30.46
C ASN A 246 -11.92 9.68 30.93
N ILE A 247 -10.81 9.85 30.22
CA ILE A 247 -9.48 9.35 30.60
C ILE A 247 -9.05 9.88 31.97
N SER A 248 -9.34 11.13 32.28
CA SER A 248 -8.93 11.74 33.57
C SER A 248 -9.63 11.14 34.80
N LYS A 249 -10.66 10.32 34.61
CA LYS A 249 -11.48 9.76 35.69
C LYS A 249 -11.10 8.35 36.10
N ASP A 250 -10.37 7.61 35.28
CA ASP A 250 -10.07 6.19 35.51
C ASP A 250 -8.61 5.84 35.18
N SER A 251 -8.03 4.87 35.87
CA SER A 251 -6.60 4.52 35.79
C SER A 251 -6.25 3.44 34.76
N GLU A 252 -7.23 2.69 34.27
CA GLU A 252 -7.00 1.64 33.26
C GLU A 252 -8.10 1.62 32.18
N TYR A 253 -7.77 2.11 30.98
CA TYR A 253 -8.65 2.05 29.83
C TYR A 253 -7.87 1.66 28.57
N LYS A 254 -8.59 1.11 27.61
CA LYS A 254 -8.07 0.80 26.27
C LYS A 254 -8.90 1.58 25.24
N ILE A 255 -8.21 2.27 24.35
CA ILE A 255 -8.84 3.04 23.28
C ILE A 255 -8.75 2.22 22.00
N TYR A 256 -9.90 1.99 21.37
CA TYR A 256 -10.00 1.37 20.06
C TYR A 256 -10.58 2.39 19.07
N SER A 257 -9.94 2.61 17.95
CA SER A 257 -10.42 3.50 16.89
C SER A 257 -10.21 2.87 15.52
N CYS A 258 -11.22 2.97 14.66
CA CYS A 258 -11.12 2.55 13.27
C CYS A 258 -10.32 3.54 12.42
N ASP A 259 -10.36 4.84 12.79
CA ASP A 259 -9.74 5.95 12.05
C ASP A 259 -8.62 6.61 12.87
N PHE A 260 -7.82 5.84 13.55
CA PHE A 260 -6.80 6.37 14.44
C PHE A 260 -5.63 6.98 13.64
N ASP A 261 -5.75 8.25 13.29
CA ASP A 261 -4.63 9.03 12.78
C ASP A 261 -3.75 9.49 13.95
N ASN A 262 -2.61 8.85 14.10
CA ASN A 262 -1.64 9.12 15.15
C ASN A 262 -1.22 10.60 15.23
N ASN A 263 -1.24 11.32 14.12
CA ASN A 263 -0.79 12.71 14.07
C ASN A 263 -1.77 13.67 14.74
N ASN A 264 -3.08 13.41 14.64
CA ASN A 264 -4.09 14.30 15.22
C ASN A 264 -4.16 14.21 16.75
N ILE A 265 -3.98 13.04 17.33
CA ILE A 265 -4.01 12.85 18.78
C ILE A 265 -2.77 13.42 19.45
N ASN A 266 -1.59 13.24 18.86
CA ASN A 266 -0.33 13.76 19.39
C ASN A 266 -0.33 15.30 19.51
N ASN A 267 -1.12 16.00 18.71
CA ASN A 267 -1.22 17.46 18.74
C ASN A 267 -2.13 17.99 19.88
N PHE A 268 -3.03 17.15 20.41
CA PHE A 268 -4.03 17.58 21.39
C PHE A 268 -3.82 17.00 22.79
N VAL A 269 -3.17 15.85 22.90
CA VAL A 269 -2.97 15.17 24.18
C VAL A 269 -1.49 15.22 24.52
N SER A 270 -1.16 15.90 25.63
CA SER A 270 0.23 15.96 26.07
C SER A 270 0.76 14.56 26.38
N GLU A 271 2.06 14.35 26.19
CA GLU A 271 2.76 13.07 26.43
C GLU A 271 2.52 12.49 27.84
N ASN A 272 2.06 13.32 28.78
CA ASN A 272 1.75 12.94 30.16
C ASN A 272 0.41 12.19 30.31
N PHE A 273 -0.49 12.23 29.33
CA PHE A 273 -1.81 11.62 29.41
C PHE A 273 -1.93 10.30 28.64
N ILE A 274 -1.06 10.08 27.64
CA ILE A 274 -1.06 8.84 26.90
C ILE A 274 0.33 8.22 27.00
N TYR A 275 0.46 7.15 27.75
CA TYR A 275 1.67 6.32 27.68
C TYR A 275 1.67 5.58 26.35
N LYS A 276 2.18 6.25 25.32
CA LYS A 276 2.44 5.65 24.04
C LYS A 276 3.80 4.97 24.15
N LYS A 277 3.82 3.65 24.12
CA LYS A 277 5.05 2.95 23.76
C LYS A 277 5.33 3.33 22.32
N GLU A 278 6.03 4.44 22.11
CA GLU A 278 6.47 4.82 20.78
C GLU A 278 7.31 3.68 20.25
N ASN A 279 6.78 2.95 19.29
CA ASN A 279 7.58 2.13 18.40
C ASN A 279 7.90 3.03 17.20
N PRO A 280 9.00 3.80 17.26
CA PRO A 280 9.37 4.67 16.15
C PRO A 280 9.59 3.78 14.92
N LYS A 281 8.93 4.12 13.81
CA LYS A 281 9.14 3.40 12.56
C LYS A 281 10.46 3.86 11.96
N PHE A 282 11.27 2.90 11.48
CA PHE A 282 12.53 3.21 10.83
C PHE A 282 12.37 4.18 9.64
N GLU A 283 11.25 4.07 8.91
CA GLU A 283 10.86 4.94 7.79
C GLU A 283 10.73 6.44 8.18
N GLU A 284 10.46 6.74 9.45
CA GLU A 284 10.35 8.11 9.96
C GLU A 284 11.71 8.71 10.30
N SER A 285 12.77 7.89 10.38
CA SER A 285 14.10 8.33 10.79
C SER A 285 14.80 9.16 9.70
N LYS A 286 15.66 10.07 10.12
CA LYS A 286 16.53 10.83 9.21
C LYS A 286 17.45 9.93 8.39
N LEU A 287 17.89 8.83 8.98
CA LEU A 287 18.70 7.84 8.29
C LEU A 287 17.95 7.20 7.12
N TYR A 288 16.70 6.77 7.34
CA TYR A 288 15.89 6.19 6.27
C TYR A 288 15.67 7.20 5.13
N LYS A 289 15.26 8.43 5.46
CA LYS A 289 15.07 9.50 4.48
C LYS A 289 16.31 9.81 3.67
N PHE A 290 17.48 9.81 4.33
CA PHE A 290 18.74 9.97 3.64
C PHE A 290 19.04 8.82 2.67
N LEU A 291 18.87 7.57 3.11
CA LEU A 291 19.07 6.39 2.25
C LEU A 291 18.07 6.35 1.10
N GLU A 292 16.84 6.76 1.33
CA GLU A 292 15.81 6.89 0.29
C GLU A 292 16.23 7.90 -0.79
N LEU A 293 16.75 9.07 -0.42
CA LEU A 293 17.23 10.06 -1.36
C LEU A 293 18.44 9.53 -2.18
N ILE A 294 19.36 8.82 -1.56
CA ILE A 294 20.45 8.13 -2.28
C ILE A 294 19.88 7.11 -3.27
N GLY A 295 18.92 6.29 -2.86
CA GLY A 295 18.22 5.32 -3.72
C GLY A 295 17.61 6.00 -4.94
N GLN A 296 16.86 7.10 -4.73
CA GLN A 296 16.24 7.87 -5.82
C GLN A 296 17.24 8.44 -6.82
N ILE A 297 18.41 8.92 -6.37
CA ILE A 297 19.48 9.37 -7.26
C ILE A 297 20.05 8.19 -8.06
N LEU A 298 20.29 7.06 -7.41
CA LEU A 298 20.86 5.87 -8.07
C LEU A 298 19.90 5.26 -9.10
N GLU A 299 18.61 5.23 -8.82
CA GLU A 299 17.58 4.81 -9.78
C GLU A 299 17.46 5.73 -11.00
N ALA A 300 17.73 7.02 -10.80
CA ALA A 300 17.69 8.04 -11.84
C ALA A 300 18.98 8.14 -12.68
N LYS A 301 19.93 7.21 -12.46
CA LYS A 301 21.18 7.16 -13.20
C LYS A 301 20.97 6.65 -14.62
N GLU A 302 21.66 7.28 -15.57
CA GLU A 302 21.76 6.86 -16.95
C GLU A 302 23.24 6.83 -17.42
N VAL A 303 23.48 6.20 -18.57
CA VAL A 303 24.81 6.21 -19.21
C VAL A 303 24.66 6.83 -20.58
N ILE A 304 25.26 8.02 -20.77
CA ILE A 304 25.23 8.76 -22.02
C ILE A 304 26.66 8.91 -22.52
N ASN A 305 26.94 8.43 -23.74
CA ASN A 305 28.28 8.44 -24.34
C ASN A 305 29.38 7.82 -23.43
N GLY A 306 29.04 6.74 -22.72
CA GLY A 306 29.95 6.06 -21.81
C GLY A 306 30.14 6.75 -20.45
N ARG A 307 29.50 7.88 -20.21
CA ARG A 307 29.56 8.62 -18.95
C ARG A 307 28.32 8.40 -18.10
N LYS A 308 28.51 8.22 -16.80
CA LYS A 308 27.42 8.16 -15.84
C LYS A 308 26.87 9.56 -15.60
N VAL A 309 25.56 9.69 -15.71
CA VAL A 309 24.83 10.95 -15.47
C VAL A 309 23.62 10.65 -14.62
N TYR A 310 23.13 11.64 -13.88
CA TYR A 310 21.98 11.53 -13.01
C TYR A 310 20.92 12.56 -13.44
N LYS A 311 19.65 12.17 -13.37
CA LYS A 311 18.53 13.12 -13.66
C LYS A 311 18.57 14.27 -12.67
N ILE A 312 18.61 15.48 -13.20
CA ILE A 312 18.83 16.69 -12.40
C ILE A 312 17.76 16.89 -11.33
N GLN A 313 16.51 16.60 -11.63
CA GLN A 313 15.39 16.74 -10.69
C GLN A 313 15.57 15.89 -9.42
N LYS A 314 16.00 14.62 -9.56
CA LYS A 314 16.22 13.73 -8.43
C LYS A 314 17.46 14.12 -7.63
N PHE A 315 18.46 14.65 -8.31
CA PHE A 315 19.66 15.17 -7.67
C PHE A 315 19.35 16.41 -6.80
N PHE A 316 18.60 17.37 -7.33
CA PHE A 316 18.21 18.59 -6.59
C PHE A 316 17.21 18.28 -5.47
N LEU A 317 16.29 17.33 -5.64
CA LEU A 317 15.41 16.89 -4.55
C LEU A 317 16.21 16.43 -3.32
N ALA A 318 17.34 15.76 -3.53
CA ALA A 318 18.21 15.38 -2.42
C ALA A 318 18.94 16.60 -1.81
N LEU A 319 19.34 17.58 -2.62
CA LEU A 319 19.98 18.81 -2.14
C LEU A 319 19.03 19.76 -1.40
N GLU A 320 17.71 19.60 -1.52
CA GLU A 320 16.73 20.32 -0.70
C GLU A 320 16.73 19.85 0.77
N SER A 321 17.22 18.62 1.02
CA SER A 321 17.30 18.09 2.39
C SER A 321 18.50 18.68 3.13
N GLN A 322 18.23 19.37 4.24
CA GLN A 322 19.28 19.96 5.08
C GLN A 322 20.23 18.90 5.66
N GLU A 323 19.68 17.74 6.08
CA GLU A 323 20.47 16.64 6.61
C GLU A 323 21.41 16.06 5.55
N PHE A 324 20.91 15.91 4.32
CA PHE A 324 21.70 15.45 3.20
C PHE A 324 22.85 16.40 2.89
N CYS A 325 22.59 17.70 2.79
CA CYS A 325 23.61 18.71 2.58
C CYS A 325 24.61 18.80 3.72
N LYS A 326 24.17 18.70 4.97
CA LYS A 326 25.09 18.68 6.14
C LYS A 326 26.00 17.48 6.13
N TYR A 327 25.51 16.29 5.76
CA TYR A 327 26.31 15.07 5.70
C TYR A 327 27.47 15.21 4.73
N PHE A 328 27.22 15.72 3.51
CA PHE A 328 28.21 15.95 2.47
C PHE A 328 28.90 17.31 2.57
N LYS A 329 28.61 18.12 3.59
CA LYS A 329 29.17 19.49 3.78
C LYS A 329 28.89 20.40 2.58
N ILE A 330 27.74 20.26 1.95
CA ILE A 330 27.29 21.10 0.84
C ILE A 330 26.61 22.34 1.42
N SER A 331 27.06 23.53 1.04
CA SER A 331 26.47 24.78 1.55
C SER A 331 25.21 25.17 0.77
N ASP A 332 24.25 25.80 1.45
CA ASP A 332 23.03 26.34 0.83
C ASP A 332 23.35 27.32 -0.31
N PHE A 333 24.44 28.06 -0.19
CA PHE A 333 24.90 28.94 -1.24
C PHE A 333 25.28 28.19 -2.51
N LEU A 334 25.97 27.03 -2.37
CA LEU A 334 26.33 26.19 -3.50
C LEU A 334 25.09 25.58 -4.15
N VAL A 335 24.13 25.10 -3.34
CA VAL A 335 22.85 24.55 -3.86
C VAL A 335 22.14 25.58 -4.73
N LYS A 336 21.92 26.81 -4.21
CA LYS A 336 21.28 27.89 -4.97
C LYS A 336 22.01 28.23 -6.25
N LYS A 337 23.35 28.25 -6.23
CA LYS A 337 24.16 28.51 -7.43
C LYS A 337 24.03 27.41 -8.48
N LEU A 338 24.00 26.16 -8.06
CA LEU A 338 23.81 25.02 -8.95
C LEU A 338 22.39 25.04 -9.55
N GLU A 339 21.37 25.36 -8.75
CA GLU A 339 19.99 25.55 -9.23
C GLU A 339 19.94 26.65 -10.29
N GLU A 340 20.53 27.81 -10.05
CA GLU A 340 20.59 28.89 -11.01
C GLU A 340 21.26 28.49 -12.32
N LEU A 341 22.33 27.71 -12.27
CA LEU A 341 23.09 27.30 -13.45
C LEU A 341 22.40 26.21 -14.25
N PHE A 342 21.81 25.24 -13.56
CA PHE A 342 21.35 24.01 -14.22
C PHE A 342 19.84 23.94 -14.44
N LEU A 343 19.01 24.48 -13.54
CA LEU A 343 17.57 24.48 -13.72
C LEU A 343 17.10 25.57 -14.71
N LYS A 344 17.73 26.75 -14.67
CA LYS A 344 17.42 27.83 -15.63
C LYS A 344 17.80 27.49 -17.07
N ASP A 345 18.90 26.76 -17.24
CA ASP A 345 19.41 26.35 -18.56
C ASP A 345 18.82 25.01 -19.04
N GLU A 346 17.77 24.53 -18.37
CA GLU A 346 17.03 23.29 -18.71
C GLU A 346 17.91 22.04 -18.87
N TYR A 347 18.98 21.92 -18.10
CA TYR A 347 19.78 20.70 -18.07
C TYR A 347 18.94 19.53 -17.58
N LYS A 348 18.98 18.42 -18.32
CA LYS A 348 18.25 17.19 -17.94
C LYS A 348 19.08 16.27 -17.04
N TYR A 349 20.41 16.35 -17.18
CA TYR A 349 21.33 15.44 -16.52
C TYR A 349 22.52 16.20 -15.93
N ILE A 350 23.08 15.66 -14.84
CA ILE A 350 24.23 16.20 -14.14
C ILE A 350 25.22 15.08 -13.78
N ASN A 351 26.51 15.42 -13.77
CA ASN A 351 27.58 14.60 -13.22
C ASN A 351 28.72 15.51 -12.68
N SER A 352 29.74 14.91 -12.07
CA SER A 352 30.87 15.66 -11.50
C SER A 352 31.59 16.52 -12.54
N GLU A 353 31.84 15.98 -13.75
CA GLU A 353 32.56 16.69 -14.83
C GLU A 353 31.77 17.94 -15.31
N ILE A 354 30.47 17.83 -15.43
CA ILE A 354 29.59 18.96 -15.82
C ILE A 354 29.67 20.06 -14.74
N ILE A 355 29.58 19.68 -13.46
CA ILE A 355 29.66 20.65 -12.36
C ILE A 355 31.05 21.33 -12.35
N GLU A 356 32.13 20.57 -12.45
CA GLU A 356 33.48 21.08 -12.45
C GLU A 356 33.77 22.02 -13.63
N SER A 357 33.21 21.71 -14.80
CA SER A 357 33.35 22.56 -16.01
C SER A 357 32.72 23.93 -15.86
N HIS A 358 31.61 24.03 -15.09
CA HIS A 358 30.87 25.27 -14.87
C HIS A 358 31.29 26.02 -13.60
N TYR A 359 31.89 25.32 -12.63
CA TYR A 359 32.24 25.87 -11.31
C TYR A 359 33.75 25.78 -11.08
N ARG A 360 34.47 26.86 -11.44
CA ARG A 360 35.97 26.89 -11.45
C ARG A 360 36.65 27.04 -10.10
N LYS A 361 35.93 27.02 -8.96
CA LYS A 361 36.55 27.16 -7.63
C LYS A 361 36.55 25.80 -6.89
N PRO A 362 37.68 25.11 -6.77
CA PRO A 362 37.74 23.75 -6.20
C PRO A 362 37.27 23.65 -4.76
N ASP A 363 37.55 24.65 -3.92
CA ASP A 363 37.26 24.59 -2.48
C ASP A 363 35.73 24.54 -2.13
N ASN A 364 34.87 24.95 -3.04
CA ASN A 364 33.43 24.96 -2.81
C ASN A 364 32.70 23.72 -3.36
N THR A 365 33.37 22.88 -4.14
CA THR A 365 32.77 21.69 -4.77
C THR A 365 33.15 20.37 -4.08
N LEU A 366 33.96 20.40 -3.03
CA LEU A 366 34.41 19.20 -2.32
C LEU A 366 33.26 18.31 -1.85
N GLY A 367 32.21 18.90 -1.28
CA GLY A 367 31.04 18.15 -0.83
C GLY A 367 30.28 17.45 -1.97
N ILE A 368 30.22 18.10 -3.12
CA ILE A 368 29.60 17.50 -4.33
C ILE A 368 30.48 16.35 -4.86
N GLN A 369 31.79 16.50 -4.85
CA GLN A 369 32.70 15.43 -5.23
C GLN A 369 32.60 14.25 -4.26
N GLU A 370 32.52 14.51 -2.95
CA GLU A 370 32.30 13.49 -1.92
C GLU A 370 30.95 12.74 -2.19
N LEU A 371 29.90 13.44 -2.56
CA LEU A 371 28.61 12.84 -2.94
C LEU A 371 28.76 11.91 -4.16
N PHE A 372 29.41 12.34 -5.24
CA PHE A 372 29.60 11.48 -6.42
C PHE A 372 30.49 10.27 -6.12
N ASN A 373 31.54 10.44 -5.33
CA ASN A 373 32.39 9.33 -4.88
C ASN A 373 31.59 8.33 -4.02
N PHE A 374 30.70 8.82 -3.18
CA PHE A 374 29.80 8.00 -2.38
C PHE A 374 28.84 7.21 -3.26
N LEU A 375 28.17 7.87 -4.23
CA LEU A 375 27.30 7.21 -5.21
C LEU A 375 28.04 6.14 -6.03
N ASP A 376 29.28 6.41 -6.43
CA ASP A 376 30.11 5.44 -7.16
C ASP A 376 30.52 4.25 -6.28
N SER A 377 30.72 4.46 -4.99
CA SER A 377 30.99 3.37 -4.03
C SER A 377 29.79 2.47 -3.84
N PHE A 378 28.61 3.06 -3.68
CA PHE A 378 27.33 2.32 -3.63
C PHE A 378 27.13 1.45 -4.88
N TYR A 379 27.48 2.00 -6.03
CA TYR A 379 27.31 1.33 -7.31
C TYR A 379 28.20 0.09 -7.52
N LYS A 380 29.30 0.00 -6.80
CA LYS A 380 30.21 -1.13 -6.84
C LYS A 380 29.75 -2.32 -5.99
N LEU A 381 28.78 -2.10 -5.10
CA LEU A 381 28.26 -3.15 -4.23
C LEU A 381 27.44 -4.18 -5.05
N LYS A 382 27.78 -5.44 -4.90
CA LYS A 382 27.16 -6.54 -5.67
C LYS A 382 26.34 -7.51 -4.81
N SER A 383 26.41 -7.38 -3.49
CA SER A 383 25.73 -8.28 -2.57
C SER A 383 25.24 -7.54 -1.33
N LEU A 384 24.24 -8.12 -0.65
CA LEU A 384 23.74 -7.60 0.62
C LEU A 384 24.89 -7.55 1.68
N LYS A 385 25.77 -8.53 1.68
CA LYS A 385 26.94 -8.56 2.58
C LYS A 385 27.89 -7.39 2.35
N GLU A 386 28.17 -7.04 1.09
CA GLU A 386 28.99 -5.87 0.77
C GLU A 386 28.30 -4.57 1.17
N PHE A 387 27.00 -4.47 0.97
CA PHE A 387 26.19 -3.35 1.41
C PHE A 387 26.23 -3.19 2.94
N THR A 388 26.04 -4.26 3.69
CA THR A 388 26.12 -4.26 5.14
C THR A 388 27.50 -3.83 5.65
N ASN A 389 28.54 -4.39 5.05
CA ASN A 389 29.93 -3.99 5.38
C ASN A 389 30.19 -2.52 5.05
N PHE A 390 29.65 -2.02 3.94
CA PHE A 390 29.78 -0.60 3.58
C PHE A 390 29.06 0.29 4.61
N LEU A 391 27.82 -0.05 5.00
CA LEU A 391 27.09 0.70 6.02
C LEU A 391 27.80 0.69 7.38
N SER A 392 28.38 -0.44 7.77
CA SER A 392 29.04 -0.58 9.07
C SER A 392 30.41 0.10 9.14
N ASN A 393 31.18 0.07 8.04
CA ASN A 393 32.59 0.47 8.05
C ASN A 393 32.88 1.82 7.36
N SER A 394 32.08 2.17 6.34
CA SER A 394 32.34 3.33 5.49
C SER A 394 31.31 4.44 5.63
N PHE A 395 30.15 4.13 6.16
CA PHE A 395 29.04 5.06 6.31
C PHE A 395 28.92 5.52 7.76
N ASN A 396 28.96 6.83 7.98
CA ASN A 396 28.83 7.38 9.33
C ASN A 396 27.34 7.50 9.73
N TYR A 397 26.70 6.35 10.01
CA TYR A 397 25.29 6.34 10.43
C TYR A 397 25.04 7.08 11.77
N LYS A 398 26.08 7.21 12.62
CA LYS A 398 25.99 7.96 13.88
C LYS A 398 25.71 9.44 13.67
N PHE A 399 25.95 9.97 12.48
CA PHE A 399 25.57 11.33 12.10
C PHE A 399 24.04 11.54 12.19
N PHE A 400 23.26 10.49 11.92
CA PHE A 400 21.79 10.51 11.93
C PHE A 400 21.22 10.02 13.25
N ASN A 401 22.04 9.82 14.29
CA ASN A 401 21.60 9.29 15.56
C ASN A 401 20.65 10.29 16.25
N GLU A 402 19.40 9.91 16.33
CA GLU A 402 18.37 10.56 17.12
C GLU A 402 18.08 9.64 18.31
N GLU A 403 18.01 10.20 19.51
CA GLU A 403 17.81 9.45 20.75
C GLU A 403 16.60 8.50 20.68
N LYS A 404 15.55 8.95 19.99
CA LYS A 404 14.32 8.20 19.70
C LYS A 404 14.54 6.91 18.88
N TYR A 405 15.55 6.88 18.02
CA TYR A 405 15.83 5.76 17.07
C TYR A 405 17.09 4.97 17.41
N SER A 406 17.85 5.33 18.47
CA SER A 406 19.13 4.69 18.77
C SER A 406 19.03 3.18 18.92
N ASN A 407 18.08 2.70 19.73
CA ASN A 407 17.84 1.27 19.92
C ASN A 407 17.37 0.54 18.65
N LEU A 408 16.73 1.26 17.73
CA LEU A 408 16.24 0.71 16.48
C LEU A 408 17.36 0.56 15.47
N PHE A 409 18.30 1.51 15.44
CA PHE A 409 19.50 1.44 14.60
C PHE A 409 20.40 0.31 15.03
N ASP A 410 20.66 0.17 16.33
CA ASP A 410 21.48 -0.93 16.86
C ASP A 410 20.90 -2.28 16.47
N LYS A 411 19.61 -2.49 16.68
CA LYS A 411 18.92 -3.72 16.26
C LYS A 411 18.94 -3.95 14.75
N TYR A 412 18.79 -2.90 13.96
CA TYR A 412 18.85 -3.00 12.50
C TYR A 412 20.23 -3.42 12.01
N PHE A 413 21.29 -2.79 12.55
CA PHE A 413 22.66 -3.12 12.18
C PHE A 413 23.16 -4.44 12.76
N GLU A 414 22.61 -4.91 13.89
CA GLU A 414 22.85 -6.25 14.42
C GLU A 414 22.16 -7.34 13.59
N ALA A 415 21.03 -7.03 12.98
CA ALA A 415 20.27 -7.98 12.15
C ALA A 415 20.81 -8.11 10.71
N LEU A 416 21.54 -7.11 10.23
CA LEU A 416 22.22 -7.13 8.91
C LEU A 416 23.54 -7.88 8.97
#